data_5d24c5f6d2c56e45871b2619d1910296
#
_entry.id   5d24c5f6d2c56e45871b2619d1910296
#
_cell.length_a   1.000
_cell.length_b   1.000
_cell.length_c   1.000
_cell.angle_alpha   90.00
_cell.angle_beta   90.00
_cell.angle_gamma   90.00
#
_symmetry.space_group_name_H-M   'P 1'
#
loop_
_entity.id
_entity.type
_entity.pdbx_description
1 polymer ?
#
loop_
_entity_poly.entity_id
_entity_poly.type
_entity_poly.pdbx_seq_one_letter_code
_entity_poly.pdbx_strand_id
1 'polypeptide(L)'
;MEVIGYIETVDLPELGLFDLDAKIDTGADSSSIHCDEIIVEGDMVTFLLHDEVHPAYHGKKITLPIAKRSRVKSSNGKSEERIFIKIPIKLGCKTYDAEISLSNRENMKYPMLVGRRFMSHRYLVDVSHKYITKKGK
;
A
#
# COMPACT_ATOMS: atom_id res chain seq x y z
N MET A 1 3.02 -17.33 -13.43
CA MET A 1 2.89 -16.04 -12.71
C MET A 1 2.08 -15.08 -13.56
N GLU A 2 1.27 -14.28 -12.89
CA GLU A 2 0.49 -13.26 -13.59
C GLU A 2 1.38 -12.06 -13.96
N VAL A 3 1.16 -11.48 -15.16
CA VAL A 3 1.90 -10.30 -15.61
C VAL A 3 1.13 -9.04 -15.20
N ILE A 4 1.83 -8.10 -14.62
CA ILE A 4 1.27 -6.79 -14.23
C ILE A 4 2.11 -5.67 -14.82
N GLY A 5 1.52 -4.49 -14.94
CA GLY A 5 2.22 -3.29 -15.43
C GLY A 5 2.95 -2.55 -14.31
N TYR A 6 3.56 -1.43 -14.66
CA TYR A 6 4.27 -0.63 -13.66
C TYR A 6 3.34 0.27 -12.84
N ILE A 7 2.10 0.45 -13.26
CA ILE A 7 0.99 1.02 -12.49
C ILE A 7 -0.19 0.07 -12.64
N GLU A 8 -0.84 -0.25 -11.52
CA GLU A 8 -2.02 -1.10 -11.51
C GLU A 8 -3.05 -0.54 -10.53
N THR A 9 -4.27 -1.07 -10.56
CA THR A 9 -5.23 -0.81 -9.51
C THR A 9 -5.32 -2.02 -8.59
N VAL A 10 -5.53 -1.75 -7.31
CA VAL A 10 -5.70 -2.79 -6.29
C VAL A 10 -6.96 -2.54 -5.50
N ASP A 11 -7.51 -3.60 -4.93
CA ASP A 11 -8.59 -3.51 -3.96
C ASP A 11 -8.04 -3.85 -2.58
N LEU A 12 -8.42 -3.03 -1.60
CA LEU A 12 -8.11 -3.23 -0.19
C LEU A 12 -9.43 -3.28 0.55
N PRO A 13 -10.15 -4.42 0.49
CA PRO A 13 -11.53 -4.47 0.99
C PRO A 13 -11.65 -4.20 2.49
N GLU A 14 -10.65 -4.57 3.28
CA GLU A 14 -10.68 -4.27 4.71
C GLU A 14 -10.54 -2.79 5.03
N LEU A 15 -10.04 -2.00 4.09
CA LEU A 15 -9.99 -0.55 4.22
C LEU A 15 -11.14 0.14 3.50
N GLY A 16 -12.00 -0.63 2.83
CA GLY A 16 -13.08 -0.06 2.03
C GLY A 16 -12.59 0.67 0.79
N LEU A 17 -11.44 0.29 0.25
CA LEU A 17 -10.85 0.93 -0.93
C LEU A 17 -10.87 -0.03 -2.10
N PHE A 18 -11.32 0.48 -3.25
CA PHE A 18 -11.44 -0.30 -4.48
C PHE A 18 -10.91 0.50 -5.66
N ASP A 19 -10.34 -0.19 -6.63
CA ASP A 19 -9.73 0.43 -7.82
C ASP A 19 -8.72 1.52 -7.44
N LEU A 20 -7.92 1.26 -6.42
CA LEU A 20 -6.93 2.20 -5.92
C LEU A 20 -5.66 2.14 -6.78
N ASP A 21 -5.22 3.27 -7.31
CA ASP A 21 -3.97 3.31 -8.07
C ASP A 21 -2.79 2.94 -7.20
N ALA A 22 -1.98 2.03 -7.70
CA ALA A 22 -0.78 1.56 -7.01
C ALA A 22 0.40 1.58 -7.97
N LYS A 23 1.50 2.15 -7.52
CA LYS A 23 2.76 2.07 -8.24
C LYS A 23 3.43 0.73 -7.91
N ILE A 24 3.80 0.01 -8.95
CA ILE A 24 4.52 -1.26 -8.79
C ILE A 24 6.00 -0.91 -8.67
N ASP A 25 6.54 -1.02 -7.46
CA ASP A 25 7.89 -0.55 -7.14
C ASP A 25 8.81 -1.71 -6.85
N THR A 26 9.54 -2.15 -7.89
CA THR A 26 10.48 -3.26 -7.77
C THR A 26 11.73 -2.91 -6.96
N GLY A 27 11.96 -1.62 -6.71
CA GLY A 27 13.03 -1.15 -5.84
C GLY A 27 12.70 -1.16 -4.36
N ALA A 28 11.41 -1.25 -4.01
CA ALA A 28 10.98 -1.27 -2.62
C ALA A 28 10.81 -2.70 -2.12
N ASP A 29 11.28 -2.97 -0.90
CA ASP A 29 11.12 -4.27 -0.26
C ASP A 29 9.68 -4.47 0.19
N SER A 30 9.12 -3.50 0.89
CA SER A 30 7.78 -3.55 1.47
C SER A 30 6.79 -2.68 0.71
N SER A 31 5.51 -3.07 0.79
CA SER A 31 4.42 -2.22 0.30
C SER A 31 4.11 -1.13 1.32
N SER A 32 3.57 0.00 0.85
CA SER A 32 3.17 1.10 1.72
C SER A 32 1.91 1.78 1.19
N ILE A 33 1.16 2.38 2.10
CA ILE A 33 -0.03 3.14 1.78
C ILE A 33 0.07 4.53 2.40
N HIS A 34 -0.34 5.54 1.64
CA HIS A 34 -0.39 6.91 2.14
C HIS A 34 -1.61 7.09 3.04
N CYS A 35 -1.40 7.61 4.23
CA CYS A 35 -2.49 7.94 5.15
C CYS A 35 -2.04 9.05 6.09
N ASP A 36 -3.02 9.65 6.76
CA ASP A 36 -2.78 10.77 7.64
C ASP A 36 -3.21 10.43 9.07
N GLU A 37 -2.86 11.28 10.02
CA GLU A 37 -3.27 11.19 11.42
C GLU A 37 -3.07 9.79 12.00
N ILE A 38 -1.87 9.26 11.85
CA ILE A 38 -1.51 7.93 12.36
C ILE A 38 -1.35 8.00 13.87
N ILE A 39 -2.22 7.31 14.60
CA ILE A 39 -2.23 7.29 16.06
C ILE A 39 -2.12 5.87 16.54
N VAL A 40 -1.10 5.59 17.35
CA VAL A 40 -0.87 4.28 17.96
C VAL A 40 -1.37 4.29 19.39
N GLU A 41 -2.23 3.32 19.73
CA GLU A 41 -2.70 3.10 21.08
C GLU A 41 -2.55 1.62 21.43
N GLY A 42 -1.56 1.27 22.27
CA GLY A 42 -1.28 -0.12 22.59
C GLY A 42 -0.93 -0.91 21.33
N ASP A 43 -1.69 -1.96 21.05
CA ASP A 43 -1.48 -2.83 19.89
C ASP A 43 -2.32 -2.43 18.68
N MET A 44 -3.02 -1.29 18.76
CA MET A 44 -3.91 -0.82 17.71
C MET A 44 -3.38 0.45 17.08
N VAL A 45 -3.70 0.64 15.81
CA VAL A 45 -3.37 1.88 15.09
C VAL A 45 -4.62 2.40 14.41
N THR A 46 -4.81 3.72 14.50
CA THR A 46 -5.89 4.44 13.80
C THR A 46 -5.26 5.39 12.80
N PHE A 47 -5.82 5.46 11.62
CA PHE A 47 -5.31 6.34 10.56
C PHE A 47 -6.46 6.82 9.68
N LEU A 48 -6.24 7.99 9.06
CA LEU A 48 -7.23 8.63 8.20
C LEU A 48 -6.88 8.39 6.73
N LEU A 49 -7.87 7.95 5.96
CA LEU A 49 -7.76 7.86 4.51
C LEU A 49 -8.40 9.11 3.91
N HIS A 50 -7.58 10.17 3.78
CA HIS A 50 -8.02 11.52 3.49
C HIS A 50 -8.41 11.69 2.01
N ASP A 51 -9.70 11.88 1.74
CA ASP A 51 -10.25 11.91 0.38
C ASP A 51 -9.86 13.17 -0.42
N GLU A 52 -9.47 14.24 0.24
CA GLU A 52 -8.94 15.43 -0.45
C GLU A 52 -7.57 15.19 -1.08
N VAL A 53 -6.81 14.24 -0.54
CA VAL A 53 -5.47 13.92 -1.04
C VAL A 53 -5.56 12.92 -2.18
N HIS A 54 -6.39 11.88 -2.01
CA HIS A 54 -6.59 10.84 -3.01
C HIS A 54 -8.07 10.61 -3.23
N PRO A 55 -8.60 10.87 -4.44
CA PRO A 55 -10.04 10.76 -4.70
C PRO A 55 -10.65 9.38 -4.44
N ALA A 56 -9.84 8.32 -4.52
CA ALA A 56 -10.31 6.96 -4.23
C ALA A 56 -10.53 6.71 -2.74
N TYR A 57 -10.03 7.59 -1.86
CA TYR A 57 -10.23 7.48 -0.42
C TYR A 57 -11.60 8.00 -0.03
N HIS A 58 -12.10 7.56 1.12
CA HIS A 58 -13.45 7.87 1.59
C HIS A 58 -13.52 8.86 2.76
N GLY A 59 -12.37 9.34 3.24
CA GLY A 59 -12.31 10.32 4.34
C GLY A 59 -12.60 9.76 5.72
N LYS A 60 -12.61 8.44 5.88
CA LYS A 60 -12.89 7.80 7.17
C LYS A 60 -11.62 7.37 7.87
N LYS A 61 -11.70 7.31 9.20
CA LYS A 61 -10.64 6.73 10.02
C LYS A 61 -10.83 5.22 10.13
N ILE A 62 -9.73 4.50 10.06
CA ILE A 62 -9.70 3.04 10.16
C ILE A 62 -8.85 2.69 11.39
N THR A 63 -9.32 1.73 12.18
CA THR A 63 -8.56 1.21 13.32
C THR A 63 -8.32 -0.28 13.11
N LEU A 64 -7.06 -0.68 13.17
CA LEU A 64 -6.66 -2.07 12.95
C LEU A 64 -5.57 -2.48 13.94
N PRO A 65 -5.41 -3.78 14.19
CA PRO A 65 -4.27 -4.27 14.96
C PRO A 65 -2.96 -3.98 14.23
N ILE A 66 -1.93 -3.67 15.00
CA ILE A 66 -0.58 -3.52 14.46
C ILE A 66 -0.01 -4.90 14.21
N ALA A 67 0.43 -5.16 12.96
CA ALA A 67 1.04 -6.44 12.61
C ALA A 67 2.53 -6.45 12.94
N LYS A 68 3.20 -5.30 12.81
CA LYS A 68 4.63 -5.23 12.99
C LYS A 68 5.05 -3.77 13.22
N ARG A 69 6.06 -3.58 14.04
CA ARG A 69 6.75 -2.30 14.21
C ARG A 69 8.19 -2.47 13.79
N SER A 70 8.71 -1.50 13.05
CA SER A 70 10.06 -1.56 12.53
C SER A 70 10.69 -0.18 12.63
N ARG A 71 11.98 -0.13 12.94
CA ARG A 71 12.75 1.12 12.92
C ARG A 71 13.60 1.15 11.66
N VAL A 72 13.45 2.22 10.90
CA VAL A 72 14.21 2.42 9.66
C VAL A 72 15.07 3.66 9.83
N LYS A 73 16.36 3.52 9.51
CA LYS A 73 17.30 4.62 9.52
C LYS A 73 17.27 5.30 8.16
N SER A 74 17.00 6.59 8.16
CA SER A 74 17.03 7.38 6.92
C SER A 74 18.47 7.76 6.57
N SER A 75 18.67 8.21 5.33
CA SER A 75 19.98 8.64 4.85
C SER A 75 20.57 9.83 5.63
N ASN A 76 19.74 10.61 6.33
CA ASN A 76 20.19 11.73 7.15
C ASN A 76 20.49 11.33 8.61
N GLY A 77 20.54 10.04 8.91
CA GLY A 77 20.90 9.55 10.23
C GLY A 77 19.75 9.48 11.24
N LYS A 78 18.58 9.98 10.90
CA LYS A 78 17.40 9.90 11.78
C LYS A 78 16.76 8.54 11.66
N SER A 79 16.29 7.99 12.78
CA SER A 79 15.52 6.75 12.78
C SER A 79 14.03 7.09 12.85
N GLU A 80 13.23 6.31 12.13
CA GLU A 80 11.79 6.48 12.05
C GLU A 80 11.11 5.15 12.35
N GLU A 81 10.10 5.17 13.22
CA GLU A 81 9.31 3.98 13.48
C GLU A 81 8.27 3.83 12.37
N ARG A 82 8.21 2.60 11.80
CA ARG A 82 7.19 2.25 10.82
C ARG A 82 6.22 1.28 11.41
N ILE A 83 4.94 1.56 11.22
CA ILE A 83 3.85 0.71 11.66
C ILE A 83 3.31 -0.03 10.44
N PHE A 84 3.16 -1.35 10.57
CA PHE A 84 2.63 -2.21 9.52
C PHE A 84 1.30 -2.78 9.95
N ILE A 85 0.37 -2.84 9.02
CA ILE A 85 -0.89 -3.59 9.15
C ILE A 85 -0.84 -4.78 8.20
N LYS A 86 -1.62 -5.83 8.49
CA LYS A 86 -1.70 -7.00 7.64
C LYS A 86 -3.12 -7.14 7.13
N ILE A 87 -3.30 -6.97 5.83
CA ILE A 87 -4.62 -6.99 5.19
C ILE A 87 -4.53 -7.66 3.83
N PRO A 88 -5.65 -8.18 3.31
CA PRO A 88 -5.66 -8.73 1.96
C PRO A 88 -5.59 -7.62 0.90
N ILE A 89 -4.82 -7.88 -0.15
CA ILE A 89 -4.71 -7.05 -1.34
C ILE A 89 -5.14 -7.88 -2.53
N LYS A 90 -6.12 -7.38 -3.29
CA LYS A 90 -6.47 -7.98 -4.57
C LYS A 90 -5.77 -7.23 -5.69
N LEU A 91 -4.91 -7.95 -6.40
CA LEU A 91 -4.20 -7.43 -7.58
C LEU A 91 -4.35 -8.45 -8.71
N GLY A 92 -4.95 -8.02 -9.79
CA GLY A 92 -5.28 -8.93 -10.88
C GLY A 92 -6.40 -9.87 -10.47
N CYS A 93 -6.23 -11.16 -10.70
CA CYS A 93 -7.27 -12.13 -10.42
C CYS A 93 -7.12 -12.83 -9.06
N LYS A 94 -6.14 -12.45 -8.25
CA LYS A 94 -5.88 -13.11 -6.97
C LYS A 94 -5.76 -12.13 -5.81
N THR A 95 -6.06 -12.64 -4.62
CA THR A 95 -5.99 -11.89 -3.37
C THR A 95 -5.01 -12.58 -2.45
N TYR A 96 -4.10 -11.81 -1.87
CA TYR A 96 -3.10 -12.30 -0.90
C TYR A 96 -3.04 -11.38 0.29
N ASP A 97 -2.80 -11.94 1.47
CA ASP A 97 -2.50 -11.13 2.65
C ASP A 97 -1.13 -10.49 2.51
N ALA A 98 -1.01 -9.25 2.96
CA ALA A 98 0.24 -8.52 2.90
C ALA A 98 0.42 -7.60 4.10
N GLU A 99 1.67 -7.44 4.51
CA GLU A 99 2.06 -6.42 5.47
C GLU A 99 2.31 -5.12 4.71
N ILE A 100 1.61 -4.07 5.10
CA ILE A 100 1.68 -2.77 4.45
C ILE A 100 2.09 -1.73 5.49
N SER A 101 3.13 -0.96 5.20
CA SER A 101 3.53 0.13 6.08
C SER A 101 2.64 1.34 5.88
N LEU A 102 2.33 2.02 6.98
CA LEU A 102 1.58 3.27 6.96
C LEU A 102 2.55 4.44 6.80
N SER A 103 2.30 5.31 5.84
CA SER A 103 3.17 6.42 5.54
C SER A 103 2.38 7.71 5.39
N ASN A 104 2.84 8.77 6.08
CA ASN A 104 2.24 10.09 5.94
C ASN A 104 3.08 11.03 5.07
N ARG A 105 3.93 10.48 4.22
CA ARG A 105 4.80 11.29 3.34
C ARG A 105 3.94 12.11 2.37
N GLU A 106 4.14 13.42 2.40
CA GLU A 106 3.32 14.35 1.62
C GLU A 106 3.50 14.24 0.11
N ASN A 107 4.61 13.66 -0.34
CA ASN A 107 4.97 13.63 -1.75
C ASN A 107 4.65 12.31 -2.45
N MET A 108 3.74 11.53 -1.90
CA MET A 108 3.31 10.29 -2.57
C MET A 108 2.36 10.60 -3.70
N LYS A 109 2.84 10.47 -4.93
CA LYS A 109 2.03 10.68 -6.12
C LYS A 109 0.91 9.66 -6.23
N TYR A 110 1.19 8.42 -5.86
CA TYR A 110 0.22 7.34 -5.85
C TYR A 110 -0.13 7.01 -4.41
N PRO A 111 -1.39 6.68 -4.13
CA PRO A 111 -1.79 6.37 -2.74
C PRO A 111 -1.13 5.10 -2.20
N MET A 112 -0.67 4.21 -3.09
CA MET A 112 -0.06 2.96 -2.66
C MET A 112 1.15 2.61 -3.49
N LEU A 113 2.16 2.01 -2.85
CA LEU A 113 3.30 1.37 -3.49
C LEU A 113 3.25 -0.13 -3.18
N VAL A 114 3.43 -0.96 -4.21
CA VAL A 114 3.50 -2.41 -4.05
C VAL A 114 4.96 -2.83 -4.18
N GLY A 115 5.50 -3.41 -3.12
CA GLY A 115 6.89 -3.80 -3.05
C GLY A 115 7.16 -5.26 -3.42
N ARG A 116 8.44 -5.63 -3.40
CA ARG A 116 8.90 -6.95 -3.83
C ARG A 116 8.32 -8.10 -3.02
N ARG A 117 8.14 -7.93 -1.72
CA ARG A 117 7.64 -9.02 -0.86
C ARG A 117 6.27 -9.50 -1.28
N PHE A 118 5.40 -8.58 -1.71
CA PHE A 118 4.08 -8.96 -2.21
C PHE A 118 4.19 -9.65 -3.56
N MET A 119 5.07 -9.16 -4.44
CA MET A 119 5.17 -9.61 -5.82
C MET A 119 5.96 -10.90 -6.02
N SER A 120 6.90 -11.18 -5.15
CA SER A 120 7.85 -12.28 -5.30
C SER A 120 7.14 -13.62 -5.44
N HIS A 121 7.48 -14.39 -6.48
CA HIS A 121 6.89 -15.69 -6.80
C HIS A 121 5.42 -15.64 -7.21
N ARG A 122 4.87 -14.44 -7.46
CA ARG A 122 3.45 -14.26 -7.81
C ARG A 122 3.26 -13.50 -9.10
N TYR A 123 4.11 -12.50 -9.36
CA TYR A 123 3.92 -11.59 -10.49
C TYR A 123 5.21 -11.35 -11.26
N LEU A 124 5.06 -11.12 -12.56
CA LEU A 124 6.09 -10.58 -13.44
C LEU A 124 5.68 -9.15 -13.81
N VAL A 125 6.63 -8.23 -13.81
CA VAL A 125 6.34 -6.82 -14.06
C VAL A 125 6.79 -6.43 -15.46
N ASP A 126 5.84 -5.97 -16.28
CA ASP A 126 6.12 -5.38 -17.58
C ASP A 126 6.20 -3.86 -17.40
N VAL A 127 7.41 -3.33 -17.38
CA VAL A 127 7.66 -1.91 -17.12
C VAL A 127 7.25 -1.00 -18.26
N SER A 128 6.83 -1.57 -19.39
CA SER A 128 6.40 -0.78 -20.55
C SER A 128 4.89 -0.52 -20.61
N HIS A 129 4.11 -1.12 -19.73
CA HIS A 129 2.65 -1.04 -19.76
C HIS A 129 2.06 -0.66 -18.41
N LYS A 130 0.88 -0.03 -18.45
CA LYS A 130 0.05 0.30 -17.28
C LYS A 130 -1.26 -0.48 -17.35
N TYR A 131 -1.83 -0.79 -16.20
CA TYR A 131 -3.19 -1.31 -16.06
C TYR A 131 -3.45 -2.57 -16.88
N ILE A 132 -2.49 -3.48 -16.91
CA ILE A 132 -2.62 -4.74 -17.63
C ILE A 132 -3.77 -5.58 -17.06
N THR A 133 -3.95 -5.55 -15.74
CA THR A 133 -4.96 -6.36 -15.06
C THR A 133 -6.35 -5.71 -15.05
N LYS A 134 -6.46 -4.47 -15.50
CA LYS A 134 -7.72 -3.74 -15.49
C LYS A 134 -8.57 -4.14 -16.69
N LYS A 135 -9.38 -5.17 -16.52
CA LYS A 135 -10.17 -5.75 -17.60
C LYS A 135 -11.33 -4.86 -17.99
N GLY A 136 -11.69 -4.89 -19.29
CA GLY A 136 -12.83 -4.16 -19.81
C GLY A 136 -12.64 -2.66 -19.94
N LYS A 137 -11.42 -2.21 -19.90
CA LYS A 137 -11.09 -0.79 -19.96
C LYS A 137 -10.45 -0.41 -21.26
#